data_c8b4e9bc5eeb4d04b9c8a7ac5a95ae8c
#
_entry.id   c8b4e9bc5eeb4d04b9c8a7ac5a95ae8c
#
_cell.length_a   1.000
_cell.length_b   1.000
_cell.length_c   1.000
_cell.angle_alpha   90.00
_cell.angle_beta   90.00
_cell.angle_gamma   90.00
#
_symmetry.space_group_name_H-M   'P 1'
#
loop_
_entity.id
_entity.type
_entity.pdbx_description
1 polymer ?
#
loop_
_entity_poly.entity_id
_entity_poly.type
_entity_poly.pdbx_seq_one_letter_code
_entity_poly.pdbx_strand_id
1 'polypeptide(L)'
;MEYAKCFFSVQSSKGRGWHVTLKASLVTKDFQELIEKLAKKNKDIAPIAKKMLKESADITQTAINQSAIIHNYSRQMIESEITPVVEQINDFSFRCKVGFDSNKNNNGAMHAIFVNYGTPKRKEHGKVEATFFFTKAIKQTASKRKAIQKKIVEEVAR
;
A
#
# COMPACT_ATOMS: atom_id res chain seq x y z
N MET A 1 -6.55 -13.18 -11.83
CA MET A 1 -6.67 -11.94 -11.01
C MET A 1 -5.42 -11.84 -10.14
N GLU A 2 -4.47 -11.00 -10.52
CA GLU A 2 -3.33 -10.70 -9.64
C GLU A 2 -3.69 -9.51 -8.75
N TYR A 3 -3.78 -9.79 -7.46
CA TYR A 3 -3.97 -8.77 -6.44
C TYR A 3 -2.66 -8.01 -6.21
N ALA A 4 -2.76 -6.74 -5.82
CA ALA A 4 -1.61 -6.00 -5.31
C ALA A 4 -0.87 -6.88 -4.30
N LYS A 5 0.43 -7.12 -4.55
CA LYS A 5 1.24 -7.94 -3.65
C LYS A 5 1.44 -7.21 -2.34
N CYS A 6 0.88 -7.75 -1.26
CA CYS A 6 1.20 -7.30 0.09
C CYS A 6 2.54 -7.90 0.48
N PHE A 7 3.50 -7.06 0.85
CA PHE A 7 4.79 -7.51 1.35
C PHE A 7 4.86 -7.24 2.85
N PHE A 8 5.06 -8.31 3.58
CA PHE A 8 5.59 -8.25 4.93
C PHE A 8 7.10 -8.47 4.82
N SER A 9 7.90 -7.51 5.22
CA SER A 9 9.34 -7.68 5.29
C SER A 9 9.83 -7.42 6.70
N VAL A 10 10.57 -8.40 7.23
CA VAL A 10 11.36 -8.26 8.45
C VAL A 10 12.81 -8.15 8.02
N GLN A 11 13.44 -7.02 8.25
CA GLN A 11 14.87 -6.83 8.03
C GLN A 11 15.56 -6.73 9.38
N SER A 12 16.51 -7.62 9.62
CA SER A 12 17.46 -7.52 10.74
C SER A 12 18.62 -6.62 10.32
N SER A 13 18.77 -5.47 10.95
CA SER A 13 19.99 -4.67 10.79
C SER A 13 21.00 -5.09 11.85
N LYS A 14 22.25 -5.38 11.44
CA LYS A 14 23.36 -5.63 12.38
C LYS A 14 23.44 -4.46 13.39
N GLY A 15 23.04 -4.71 14.63
CA GLY A 15 23.28 -3.84 15.77
C GLY A 15 22.14 -2.89 16.21
N ARG A 16 21.00 -2.82 15.53
CA ARG A 16 19.87 -1.96 15.92
C ARG A 16 18.53 -2.60 15.55
N GLY A 17 17.97 -3.40 16.43
CA GLY A 17 16.56 -3.82 16.42
C GLY A 17 16.00 -4.39 15.10
N TRP A 18 14.88 -5.06 15.19
CA TRP A 18 14.13 -5.57 14.04
C TRP A 18 13.32 -4.42 13.40
N HIS A 19 13.60 -4.12 12.13
CA HIS A 19 12.76 -3.20 11.34
C HIS A 19 11.67 -4.00 10.65
N VAL A 20 10.44 -3.67 10.94
CA VAL A 20 9.27 -4.40 10.41
C VAL A 20 8.37 -3.43 9.69
N THR A 21 7.93 -3.78 8.49
CA THR A 21 7.08 -2.92 7.69
C THR A 21 5.89 -3.68 7.12
N LEU A 22 4.72 -3.06 7.16
CA LEU A 22 3.51 -3.56 6.52
C LEU A 22 3.21 -2.67 5.32
N LYS A 23 3.64 -3.11 4.14
CA LYS A 23 3.54 -2.34 2.88
C LYS A 23 2.85 -3.14 1.79
N ALA A 24 2.20 -2.45 0.86
CA ALA A 24 1.71 -3.03 -0.38
C ALA A 24 2.21 -2.22 -1.58
N SER A 25 2.54 -2.92 -2.66
CA SER A 25 2.77 -2.32 -3.97
C SER A 25 1.47 -2.33 -4.76
N LEU A 26 1.13 -1.19 -5.35
CA LEU A 26 -0.12 -1.02 -6.12
C LEU A 26 0.07 -1.20 -7.63
N VAL A 27 1.27 -1.59 -8.06
CA VAL A 27 1.51 -1.89 -9.47
C VAL A 27 0.95 -3.27 -9.79
N THR A 28 0.02 -3.32 -10.72
CA THR A 28 -0.64 -4.55 -11.20
C THR A 28 -0.31 -4.78 -12.67
N LYS A 29 -0.54 -5.98 -13.19
CA LYS A 29 -0.39 -6.25 -14.63
C LYS A 29 -1.29 -5.33 -15.46
N ASP A 30 -2.55 -5.16 -15.03
CA ASP A 30 -3.51 -4.28 -15.69
C ASP A 30 -2.94 -2.83 -15.83
N PHE A 31 -2.24 -2.34 -14.79
CA PHE A 31 -1.58 -1.04 -14.83
C PHE A 31 -0.45 -1.00 -15.86
N GLN A 32 0.39 -2.03 -15.91
CA GLN A 32 1.49 -2.10 -16.89
C GLN A 32 0.96 -2.15 -18.32
N GLU A 33 -0.07 -2.94 -18.58
CA GLU A 33 -0.71 -2.98 -19.90
C GLU A 33 -1.29 -1.63 -20.33
N LEU A 34 -1.84 -0.85 -19.39
CA LEU A 34 -2.31 0.52 -19.67
C LEU A 34 -1.14 1.44 -20.04
N ILE A 35 -0.04 1.37 -19.33
CA ILE A 35 1.18 2.14 -19.63
C ILE A 35 1.73 1.79 -21.02
N GLU A 36 1.79 0.52 -21.38
CA GLU A 36 2.26 0.09 -22.71
C GLU A 36 1.33 0.58 -23.83
N LYS A 37 0.01 0.56 -23.62
CA LYS A 37 -0.96 1.10 -24.57
C LYS A 37 -0.81 2.61 -24.78
N LEU A 38 -0.53 3.36 -23.72
CA LEU A 38 -0.26 4.80 -23.79
C LEU A 38 1.07 5.08 -24.49
N ALA A 39 2.11 4.28 -24.23
CA ALA A 39 3.41 4.37 -24.90
C ALA A 39 3.29 4.25 -26.42
N LYS A 40 2.51 3.27 -26.90
CA LYS A 40 2.26 3.08 -28.33
C LYS A 40 1.57 4.27 -28.99
N LYS A 41 0.92 5.16 -28.23
CA LYS A 41 0.28 6.39 -28.74
C LYS A 41 1.19 7.62 -28.66
N ASN A 42 2.48 7.46 -28.40
CA ASN A 42 3.45 8.56 -28.25
C ASN A 42 3.01 9.63 -27.22
N LYS A 43 2.30 9.23 -26.17
CA LYS A 43 1.90 10.14 -25.08
C LYS A 43 3.00 10.20 -24.02
N ASP A 44 3.15 11.35 -23.37
CA ASP A 44 4.03 11.45 -22.21
C ASP A 44 3.42 10.63 -21.06
N ILE A 45 4.06 9.50 -20.77
CA ILE A 45 3.55 8.47 -19.85
C ILE A 45 3.79 8.86 -18.41
N ALA A 46 4.89 9.54 -18.11
CA ALA A 46 5.35 9.75 -16.75
C ALA A 46 4.32 10.54 -15.90
N PRO A 47 3.77 11.68 -16.33
CA PRO A 47 2.77 12.40 -15.56
C PRO A 47 1.47 11.61 -15.42
N ILE A 48 1.07 10.88 -16.46
CA ILE A 48 -0.16 10.07 -16.45
C ILE A 48 -0.04 8.93 -15.43
N ALA A 49 1.05 8.18 -15.49
CA ALA A 49 1.34 7.08 -14.57
C ALA A 49 1.43 7.58 -13.12
N LYS A 50 2.11 8.71 -12.89
CA LYS A 50 2.20 9.33 -11.57
C LYS A 50 0.82 9.71 -11.02
N LYS A 51 -0.03 10.35 -11.84
CA LYS A 51 -1.40 10.70 -11.46
C LYS A 51 -2.22 9.46 -11.11
N MET A 52 -2.21 8.45 -11.98
CA MET A 52 -2.95 7.19 -11.77
C MET A 52 -2.54 6.48 -10.48
N LEU A 53 -1.23 6.35 -10.24
CA LEU A 53 -0.73 5.71 -9.03
C LEU A 53 -0.99 6.53 -7.78
N LYS A 54 -0.83 7.85 -7.84
CA LYS A 54 -1.08 8.74 -6.70
C LYS A 54 -2.54 8.66 -6.25
N GLU A 55 -3.50 8.82 -7.15
CA GLU A 55 -4.92 8.74 -6.82
C GLU A 55 -5.32 7.34 -6.32
N SER A 56 -4.76 6.28 -6.93
CA SER A 56 -4.97 4.90 -6.47
C SER A 56 -4.41 4.66 -5.06
N ALA A 57 -3.26 5.24 -4.76
CA ALA A 57 -2.60 5.10 -3.48
C ALA A 57 -3.33 5.86 -2.37
N ASP A 58 -3.77 7.10 -2.64
CA ASP A 58 -4.50 7.92 -1.68
C ASP A 58 -5.81 7.25 -1.25
N ILE A 59 -6.57 6.69 -2.19
CA ILE A 59 -7.80 5.95 -1.88
C ILE A 59 -7.49 4.69 -1.06
N THR A 60 -6.41 3.99 -1.41
CA THR A 60 -6.05 2.77 -0.69
C THR A 60 -5.56 3.08 0.72
N GLN A 61 -4.72 4.11 0.89
CA GLN A 61 -4.26 4.53 2.22
C GLN A 61 -5.42 4.99 3.09
N THR A 62 -6.35 5.78 2.54
CA THR A 62 -7.57 6.19 3.25
C THR A 62 -8.39 4.99 3.72
N ALA A 63 -8.57 3.98 2.87
CA ALA A 63 -9.30 2.77 3.25
C ALA A 63 -8.56 1.93 4.31
N ILE A 64 -7.23 1.88 4.25
CA ILE A 64 -6.41 1.24 5.29
C ILE A 64 -6.61 1.94 6.62
N ASN A 65 -6.55 3.28 6.64
CA ASN A 65 -6.70 4.07 7.85
C ASN A 65 -8.11 3.91 8.45
N GLN A 66 -9.14 3.99 7.62
CA GLN A 66 -10.54 3.77 8.05
C GLN A 66 -10.73 2.37 8.63
N SER A 67 -10.15 1.35 8.00
CA SER A 67 -10.23 -0.02 8.51
C SER A 67 -9.41 -0.20 9.80
N ALA A 68 -8.29 0.49 9.94
CA ALA A 68 -7.46 0.44 11.15
C ALA A 68 -8.16 1.08 12.36
N ILE A 69 -8.90 2.19 12.17
CA ILE A 69 -9.65 2.88 13.23
C ILE A 69 -10.60 1.92 13.98
N ILE A 70 -11.24 1.01 13.25
CA ILE A 70 -12.16 0.02 13.83
C ILE A 70 -11.42 -0.99 14.74
N HIS A 71 -10.11 -1.14 14.54
CA HIS A 71 -9.26 -2.16 15.16
C HIS A 71 -8.17 -1.57 16.06
N ASN A 72 -8.53 -0.64 16.96
CA ASN A 72 -7.59 -0.04 17.93
C ASN A 72 -6.42 0.74 17.30
N TYR A 73 -6.75 1.63 16.39
CA TYR A 73 -5.79 2.53 15.77
C TYR A 73 -5.12 3.43 16.81
N SER A 74 -3.86 3.19 17.08
CA SER A 74 -3.11 3.93 18.08
C SER A 74 -2.40 5.13 17.48
N ARG A 75 -2.06 6.12 18.32
CA ARG A 75 -1.22 7.27 17.91
C ARG A 75 0.09 6.81 17.24
N GLN A 76 0.70 5.76 17.74
CA GLN A 76 1.92 5.20 17.17
C GLN A 76 1.71 4.65 15.76
N MET A 77 0.54 4.02 15.48
CA MET A 77 0.19 3.59 14.12
C MET A 77 0.05 4.79 13.19
N ILE A 78 -0.59 5.88 13.63
CA ILE A 78 -0.71 7.13 12.86
C ILE A 78 0.68 7.67 12.49
N GLU A 79 1.59 7.73 13.45
CA GLU A 79 2.95 8.21 13.24
C GLU A 79 3.78 7.33 12.29
N SER A 80 3.41 6.06 12.15
CA SER A 80 4.06 5.12 11.24
C SER A 80 3.46 5.08 9.82
N GLU A 81 2.38 5.80 9.56
CA GLU A 81 1.71 5.81 8.25
C GLU A 81 2.64 6.27 7.13
N ILE A 82 2.53 5.58 5.99
CA ILE A 82 3.21 6.00 4.76
C ILE A 82 2.40 7.12 4.12
N THR A 83 3.06 8.24 3.82
CA THR A 83 2.53 9.22 2.87
C THR A 83 2.80 8.68 1.46
N PRO A 84 1.77 8.38 0.66
CA PRO A 84 1.97 7.80 -0.66
C PRO A 84 2.77 8.73 -1.58
N VAL A 85 3.95 8.26 -2.01
CA VAL A 85 4.80 8.95 -2.98
C VAL A 85 5.05 8.00 -4.15
N VAL A 86 4.89 8.51 -5.36
CA VAL A 86 5.17 7.75 -6.57
C VAL A 86 6.63 7.86 -6.92
N GLU A 87 7.31 6.72 -6.92
CA GLU A 87 8.71 6.57 -7.34
C GLU A 87 8.73 6.10 -8.80
N GLN A 88 9.48 6.78 -9.64
CA GLN A 88 9.81 6.31 -10.99
C GLN A 88 11.08 5.47 -10.91
N ILE A 89 11.02 4.22 -11.35
CA ILE A 89 12.14 3.27 -11.30
C ILE A 89 12.92 3.35 -12.63
N ASN A 90 12.18 3.42 -13.73
CA ASN A 90 12.70 3.63 -15.09
C ASN A 90 11.59 4.28 -15.95
N ASP A 91 11.84 4.49 -17.24
CA ASP A 91 10.93 5.20 -18.14
C ASP A 91 9.51 4.63 -18.18
N PHE A 92 9.35 3.33 -17.94
CA PHE A 92 8.06 2.61 -18.00
C PHE A 92 7.66 1.93 -16.70
N SER A 93 8.45 2.09 -15.64
CA SER A 93 8.19 1.41 -14.37
C SER A 93 8.05 2.41 -13.24
N PHE A 94 6.92 2.35 -12.58
CA PHE A 94 6.54 3.23 -11.48
C PHE A 94 6.12 2.40 -10.28
N ARG A 95 6.37 2.93 -9.08
CA ARG A 95 6.00 2.29 -7.82
C ARG A 95 5.39 3.29 -6.87
N CYS A 96 4.35 2.87 -6.16
CA CYS A 96 3.83 3.60 -5.01
C CYS A 96 3.62 2.62 -3.85
N LYS A 97 4.00 3.04 -2.66
CA LYS A 97 3.87 2.26 -1.42
C LYS A 97 2.76 2.86 -0.56
N VAL A 98 1.99 1.99 0.08
CA VAL A 98 0.97 2.34 1.08
C VAL A 98 1.13 1.45 2.30
N GLY A 99 0.69 1.92 3.46
CA GLY A 99 0.70 1.16 4.71
C GLY A 99 1.45 1.85 5.84
N PHE A 100 2.26 1.10 6.58
CA PHE A 100 2.95 1.52 7.79
C PHE A 100 4.45 1.24 7.69
N ASP A 101 5.28 2.21 8.08
CA ASP A 101 6.74 2.14 7.95
C ASP A 101 7.44 2.25 9.31
N SER A 102 8.24 1.25 9.63
CA SER A 102 9.05 1.23 10.84
C SER A 102 10.10 2.34 10.90
N ASN A 103 10.54 2.87 9.76
CA ASN A 103 11.46 4.00 9.73
C ASN A 103 10.84 5.29 10.27
N LYS A 104 9.51 5.42 10.23
CA LYS A 104 8.78 6.54 10.82
C LYS A 104 8.50 6.30 12.30
N ASN A 105 7.91 5.16 12.62
CA ASN A 105 7.68 4.71 13.99
C ASN A 105 7.64 3.17 14.04
N ASN A 106 8.69 2.56 14.59
CA ASN A 106 8.80 1.11 14.63
C ASN A 106 7.70 0.45 15.44
N ASN A 107 7.34 1.00 16.60
CA ASN A 107 6.29 0.44 17.45
C ASN A 107 4.92 0.51 16.76
N GLY A 108 4.64 1.59 16.04
CA GLY A 108 3.41 1.74 15.26
C GLY A 108 3.30 0.73 14.13
N ALA A 109 4.36 0.52 13.38
CA ALA A 109 4.41 -0.48 12.33
C ALA A 109 4.27 -1.91 12.88
N MET A 110 4.92 -2.23 14.00
CA MET A 110 4.76 -3.50 14.72
C MET A 110 3.32 -3.71 15.19
N HIS A 111 2.72 -2.65 15.76
CA HIS A 111 1.32 -2.71 16.19
C HIS A 111 0.39 -3.02 15.01
N ALA A 112 0.55 -2.34 13.88
CA ALA A 112 -0.23 -2.61 12.67
C ALA A 112 -0.13 -4.08 12.22
N ILE A 113 1.06 -4.69 12.32
CA ILE A 113 1.27 -6.09 12.00
C ILE A 113 0.54 -7.00 12.97
N PHE A 114 0.66 -6.76 14.27
CA PHE A 114 0.00 -7.58 15.29
C PHE A 114 -1.52 -7.50 15.16
N VAL A 115 -2.07 -6.32 14.91
CA VAL A 115 -3.51 -6.15 14.66
C VAL A 115 -3.93 -6.87 13.37
N ASN A 116 -3.13 -6.78 12.31
CA ASN A 116 -3.46 -7.40 11.03
C ASN A 116 -3.40 -8.94 11.06
N TYR A 117 -2.31 -9.49 11.58
CA TYR A 117 -2.05 -10.94 11.55
C TYR A 117 -2.34 -11.66 12.87
N GLY A 118 -2.62 -10.91 13.92
CA GLY A 118 -2.80 -11.47 15.27
C GLY A 118 -1.49 -11.86 15.93
N THR A 119 -1.58 -12.31 17.16
CA THR A 119 -0.47 -12.86 17.93
C THR A 119 -0.85 -14.19 18.58
N PRO A 120 0.10 -15.14 18.75
CA PRO A 120 -0.17 -16.33 19.50
C PRO A 120 -0.44 -16.00 20.98
N LYS A 121 -1.24 -16.81 21.64
CA LYS A 121 -1.50 -16.68 23.07
C LYS A 121 -0.19 -16.88 23.85
N ARG A 122 0.20 -15.91 24.66
CA ARG A 122 1.33 -16.00 25.59
C ARG A 122 0.83 -16.00 27.03
N LYS A 123 1.63 -16.57 27.96
CA LYS A 123 1.25 -16.65 29.39
C LYS A 123 0.96 -15.29 30.02
N GLU A 124 1.73 -14.29 29.62
CA GLU A 124 1.70 -12.93 30.20
C GLU A 124 0.83 -11.94 29.39
N HIS A 125 0.60 -12.23 28.12
CA HIS A 125 -0.16 -11.37 27.21
C HIS A 125 -1.21 -12.20 26.49
N GLY A 126 -2.43 -11.74 26.48
CA GLY A 126 -3.55 -12.39 25.79
C GLY A 126 -3.25 -12.62 24.29
N LYS A 127 -4.08 -13.44 23.65
CA LYS A 127 -4.07 -13.61 22.19
C LYS A 127 -4.69 -12.38 21.54
N VAL A 128 -4.06 -11.85 20.50
CA VAL A 128 -4.67 -10.87 19.60
C VAL A 128 -5.18 -11.62 18.38
N GLU A 129 -6.49 -11.53 18.11
CA GLU A 129 -7.08 -12.14 16.93
C GLU A 129 -6.70 -11.38 15.66
N ALA A 130 -6.44 -12.11 14.58
CA ALA A 130 -6.12 -11.52 13.28
C ALA A 130 -7.34 -10.81 12.69
N THR A 131 -7.21 -9.54 12.38
CA THR A 131 -8.28 -8.74 11.77
C THR A 131 -8.22 -8.72 10.25
N PHE A 132 -7.01 -8.89 9.69
CA PHE A 132 -6.70 -8.75 8.26
C PHE A 132 -7.17 -7.40 7.68
N PHE A 133 -7.23 -6.36 8.50
CA PHE A 133 -7.76 -5.05 8.11
C PHE A 133 -7.06 -4.49 6.88
N PHE A 134 -5.74 -4.60 6.85
CA PHE A 134 -4.91 -4.11 5.74
C PHE A 134 -5.22 -4.83 4.43
N THR A 135 -5.24 -6.16 4.46
CA THR A 135 -5.54 -6.99 3.29
C THR A 135 -6.97 -6.78 2.78
N LYS A 136 -7.93 -6.64 3.70
CA LYS A 136 -9.33 -6.34 3.37
C LYS A 136 -9.46 -4.98 2.69
N ALA A 137 -8.83 -3.92 3.23
CA ALA A 137 -8.85 -2.58 2.65
C ALA A 137 -8.28 -2.56 1.22
N ILE A 138 -7.17 -3.24 0.98
CA ILE A 138 -6.58 -3.35 -0.36
C ILE A 138 -7.53 -4.06 -1.34
N LYS A 139 -8.18 -5.14 -0.93
CA LYS A 139 -9.15 -5.87 -1.76
C LYS A 139 -10.38 -5.02 -2.06
N GLN A 140 -10.94 -4.35 -1.06
CA GLN A 140 -12.13 -3.51 -1.20
C GLN A 140 -11.92 -2.32 -2.14
N THR A 141 -10.70 -1.79 -2.21
CA THR A 141 -10.38 -0.66 -3.09
C THR A 141 -10.02 -1.07 -4.52
N ALA A 142 -9.88 -2.36 -4.83
CA ALA A 142 -9.42 -2.83 -6.13
C ALA A 142 -10.28 -2.32 -7.31
N SER A 143 -11.61 -2.42 -7.20
CA SER A 143 -12.53 -1.94 -8.24
C SER A 143 -12.49 -0.42 -8.41
N LYS A 144 -12.42 0.32 -7.30
CA LYS A 144 -12.30 1.80 -7.32
C LYS A 144 -11.00 2.24 -8.00
N ARG A 145 -9.88 1.57 -7.70
CA ARG A 145 -8.59 1.86 -8.37
C ARG A 145 -8.66 1.64 -9.88
N LYS A 146 -9.24 0.51 -10.31
CA LYS A 146 -9.42 0.23 -11.74
C LYS A 146 -10.30 1.28 -12.43
N ALA A 147 -11.37 1.71 -11.81
CA ALA A 147 -12.25 2.74 -12.36
C ALA A 147 -11.51 4.08 -12.55
N ILE A 148 -10.70 4.50 -11.55
CA ILE A 148 -9.90 5.73 -11.64
C ILE A 148 -8.85 5.61 -12.74
N GLN A 149 -8.11 4.53 -12.79
CA GLN A 149 -7.11 4.30 -13.83
C GLN A 149 -7.72 4.37 -15.22
N LYS A 150 -8.89 3.72 -15.41
CA LYS A 150 -9.63 3.75 -16.68
C LYS A 150 -10.05 5.18 -17.03
N LYS A 151 -10.62 5.92 -16.09
CA LYS A 151 -11.07 7.31 -16.29
C LYS A 151 -9.92 8.21 -16.75
N ILE A 152 -8.76 8.14 -16.06
CA ILE A 152 -7.58 8.95 -16.43
C ILE A 152 -7.09 8.60 -17.84
N VAL A 153 -7.08 7.32 -18.21
CA VAL A 153 -6.69 6.90 -19.57
C VAL A 153 -7.68 7.42 -20.62
N GLU A 154 -8.97 7.39 -20.33
CA GLU A 154 -10.00 7.91 -21.23
C GLU A 154 -9.90 9.45 -21.41
N GLU A 155 -9.57 10.19 -20.34
CA GLU A 155 -9.33 11.64 -20.39
C GLU A 155 -8.13 11.98 -21.29
N VAL A 156 -7.08 11.17 -21.27
CA VAL A 156 -5.86 11.39 -22.06
C VAL A 156 -6.01 10.88 -23.51
N ALA A 157 -6.90 9.94 -23.74
CA ALA A 157 -7.12 9.35 -25.07
C ALA A 157 -7.98 10.23 -26.00
N ARG A 158 -8.66 11.23 -25.44
CA ARG A 158 -9.41 12.24 -26.19
C ARG A 158 -8.47 13.33 -26.69
#